data_2dff9a247b819e55a5e90dcda3ee77c2
#
_entry.id   2dff9a247b819e55a5e90dcda3ee77c2
#
_cell.length_a   1.000
_cell.length_b   1.000
_cell.length_c   1.000
_cell.angle_alpha   90.00
_cell.angle_beta   90.00
_cell.angle_gamma   90.00
#
_symmetry.space_group_name_H-M   'P 1'
#
loop_
_entity.id
_entity.type
_entity.pdbx_description
1 polymer ?
#
loop_
_entity_poly.entity_id
_entity_poly.type
_entity_poly.pdbx_seq_one_letter_code
_entity_poly.pdbx_strand_id
1 'polypeptide(L)'
;MKYYIFSLLILFSNILHSTIIVEGKINKKIIYKWQNIEYILEFTGDAGTFKVEGLNENAISDFEVVNKRVESELSDKENESPISKYRIFYTLKPIGKGKLKIPELEARYYEIRNDNNYIANLIPHEEIMEEYQIRVFGYPFLIATITECLIIFLIVFFVYRAIKSQRT
;
A
#
# COMPACT_ATOMS: atom_id res chain seq x y z
N MET A 1 -0.04 38.83 38.37
CA MET A 1 0.19 38.49 36.96
C MET A 1 1.11 37.29 36.72
N LYS A 2 1.93 36.83 37.66
CA LYS A 2 2.85 35.66 37.50
C LYS A 2 2.16 34.26 37.61
N TYR A 3 0.99 34.15 38.20
CA TYR A 3 0.32 32.88 38.47
C TYR A 3 -0.54 32.35 37.29
N TYR A 4 -0.97 33.25 36.38
CA TYR A 4 -1.79 32.83 35.21
C TYR A 4 -0.98 32.17 34.10
N ILE A 5 0.33 32.47 34.02
CA ILE A 5 1.21 31.87 33.01
C ILE A 5 1.50 30.39 33.36
N PHE A 6 1.60 30.08 34.66
CA PHE A 6 1.86 28.70 35.11
C PHE A 6 0.64 27.79 34.92
N SER A 7 -0.59 28.32 35.09
CA SER A 7 -1.83 27.58 34.87
C SER A 7 -2.06 27.25 33.38
N LEU A 8 -1.62 28.13 32.46
CA LEU A 8 -1.74 27.95 31.02
C LEU A 8 -0.77 26.86 30.51
N LEU A 9 0.43 26.77 31.09
CA LEU A 9 1.43 25.77 30.73
C LEU A 9 1.02 24.33 31.13
N ILE A 10 0.26 24.18 32.21
CA ILE A 10 -0.26 22.87 32.68
C ILE A 10 -1.40 22.38 31.80
N LEU A 11 -2.17 23.30 31.17
CA LEU A 11 -3.26 22.90 30.24
C LEU A 11 -2.76 22.40 28.89
N PHE A 12 -1.53 22.72 28.47
CA PHE A 12 -0.93 22.24 27.23
C PHE A 12 -0.15 20.92 27.37
N SER A 13 0.09 20.44 28.59
CA SER A 13 0.91 19.24 28.83
C SER A 13 0.16 17.91 28.76
N ASN A 14 -1.16 17.91 28.49
CA ASN A 14 -1.96 16.67 28.53
C ASN A 14 -2.56 16.22 27.17
N ILE A 15 -2.02 16.72 26.04
CA ILE A 15 -2.46 16.23 24.73
C ILE A 15 -1.26 15.61 23.99
N LEU A 16 -0.58 14.66 24.64
CA LEU A 16 0.19 13.64 23.94
C LEU A 16 -0.79 12.53 23.57
N HIS A 17 -1.61 12.79 22.55
CA HIS A 17 -2.32 11.72 21.88
C HIS A 17 -1.27 10.93 21.11
N SER A 18 -1.17 9.65 21.38
CA SER A 18 -0.37 8.75 20.56
C SER A 18 -0.92 8.83 19.14
N THR A 19 -0.16 9.43 18.24
CA THR A 19 -0.61 9.61 16.85
C THR A 19 -0.38 8.30 16.12
N ILE A 20 -1.46 7.63 15.75
CA ILE A 20 -1.39 6.45 14.88
C ILE A 20 -1.29 6.97 13.44
N ILE A 21 -0.24 6.54 12.74
CA ILE A 21 0.00 6.87 11.34
C ILE A 21 -0.46 5.70 10.50
N VAL A 22 -1.33 5.97 9.50
CA VAL A 22 -1.84 4.96 8.57
C VAL A 22 -1.39 5.31 7.17
N GLU A 23 -0.76 4.37 6.47
CA GLU A 23 -0.27 4.57 5.11
C GLU A 23 -0.66 3.41 4.20
N GLY A 24 -1.18 3.75 3.00
CA GLY A 24 -1.44 2.79 1.91
C GLY A 24 -0.37 2.90 0.83
N LYS A 25 0.15 1.77 0.34
CA LYS A 25 1.18 1.74 -0.72
C LYS A 25 0.91 0.61 -1.71
N ILE A 26 1.29 0.81 -2.97
CA ILE A 26 1.29 -0.26 -3.98
C ILE A 26 2.71 -0.50 -4.50
N ASN A 27 3.01 -1.75 -4.82
CA ASN A 27 4.35 -2.13 -5.30
C ASN A 27 4.56 -1.84 -6.80
N LYS A 28 3.48 -1.77 -7.63
CA LYS A 28 3.56 -1.55 -9.07
C LYS A 28 2.33 -0.79 -9.59
N LYS A 29 2.54 0.14 -10.53
CA LYS A 29 1.48 0.88 -11.24
C LYS A 29 1.22 0.35 -12.67
N ILE A 30 2.09 -0.54 -13.17
CA ILE A 30 2.01 -1.14 -14.50
C ILE A 30 2.24 -2.64 -14.36
N ILE A 31 1.29 -3.44 -14.84
CA ILE A 31 1.34 -4.91 -14.78
C ILE A 31 0.75 -5.55 -16.04
N TYR A 32 1.01 -6.83 -16.21
CA TYR A 32 0.28 -7.69 -17.15
C TYR A 32 -0.87 -8.42 -16.45
N LYS A 33 -1.89 -8.81 -17.20
CA LYS A 33 -3.11 -9.46 -16.66
C LYS A 33 -2.84 -10.72 -15.81
N TRP A 34 -1.71 -11.39 -16.02
CA TRP A 34 -1.31 -12.59 -15.24
C TRP A 34 -0.48 -12.29 -14.01
N GLN A 35 -0.13 -11.01 -13.80
CA GLN A 35 0.64 -10.58 -12.63
C GLN A 35 -0.29 -10.06 -11.54
N ASN A 36 0.08 -10.35 -10.32
CA ASN A 36 -0.55 -9.75 -9.15
C ASN A 36 0.20 -8.48 -8.74
N ILE A 37 -0.50 -7.60 -8.04
CA ILE A 37 0.08 -6.46 -7.32
C ILE A 37 -0.10 -6.67 -5.82
N GLU A 38 0.75 -6.05 -5.03
CA GLU A 38 0.56 -5.96 -3.59
C GLU A 38 0.13 -4.55 -3.22
N TYR A 39 -0.98 -4.46 -2.48
CA TYR A 39 -1.38 -3.28 -1.74
C TYR A 39 -0.99 -3.50 -0.29
N ILE A 40 -0.18 -2.59 0.26
CA ILE A 40 0.35 -2.67 1.62
C ILE A 40 -0.32 -1.58 2.44
N LEU A 41 -1.00 -1.97 3.50
CA LEU A 41 -1.57 -1.07 4.49
C LEU A 41 -0.71 -1.15 5.75
N GLU A 42 -0.06 -0.06 6.13
CA GLU A 42 0.82 0.03 7.29
C GLU A 42 0.22 0.93 8.36
N PHE A 43 0.18 0.45 9.59
CA PHE A 43 -0.18 1.19 10.80
C PHE A 43 1.04 1.30 11.69
N THR A 44 1.36 2.50 12.15
CA THR A 44 2.48 2.76 13.04
C THR A 44 2.01 3.59 14.23
N GLY A 45 2.30 3.16 15.44
CA GLY A 45 1.91 3.86 16.66
C GLY A 45 2.55 3.23 17.90
N ASP A 46 2.25 3.75 19.08
CA ASP A 46 2.76 3.20 20.32
C ASP A 46 2.23 1.77 20.56
N ALA A 47 3.08 0.89 21.08
CA ALA A 47 2.71 -0.49 21.31
C ALA A 47 1.56 -0.63 22.30
N GLY A 48 0.56 -1.44 21.95
CA GLY A 48 -0.62 -1.70 22.79
C GLY A 48 -1.67 -0.58 22.80
N THR A 49 -1.50 0.49 21.99
CA THR A 49 -2.46 1.60 21.93
C THR A 49 -3.50 1.46 20.83
N PHE A 50 -3.35 0.50 19.93
CA PHE A 50 -4.30 0.29 18.84
C PHE A 50 -4.49 -1.18 18.46
N LYS A 51 -5.64 -1.44 17.82
CA LYS A 51 -6.00 -2.73 17.22
C LYS A 51 -6.47 -2.48 15.79
N VAL A 52 -5.91 -3.21 14.84
CA VAL A 52 -6.20 -3.05 13.41
C VAL A 52 -7.35 -3.98 12.99
N GLU A 53 -8.30 -3.45 12.22
CA GLU A 53 -9.35 -4.20 11.54
C GLU A 53 -8.98 -4.48 10.08
N GLY A 54 -8.46 -3.47 9.37
CA GLY A 54 -8.02 -3.54 7.96
C GLY A 54 -8.89 -2.72 7.02
N LEU A 55 -9.03 -3.17 5.78
CA LEU A 55 -9.82 -2.52 4.73
C LEU A 55 -11.16 -3.20 4.50
N ASN A 56 -12.13 -2.45 3.99
CA ASN A 56 -13.31 -3.02 3.35
C ASN A 56 -12.94 -3.57 1.97
N GLU A 57 -12.62 -4.87 1.90
CA GLU A 57 -12.16 -5.55 0.67
C GLU A 57 -13.22 -5.52 -0.46
N ASN A 58 -14.52 -5.41 -0.13
CA ASN A 58 -15.60 -5.35 -1.10
C ASN A 58 -15.59 -4.05 -1.94
N ALA A 59 -14.91 -3.01 -1.48
CA ALA A 59 -14.75 -1.78 -2.25
C ALA A 59 -13.78 -1.92 -3.45
N ILE A 60 -12.93 -2.95 -3.46
CA ILE A 60 -11.93 -3.18 -4.51
C ILE A 60 -12.57 -3.96 -5.67
N SER A 61 -13.36 -3.28 -6.52
CA SER A 61 -14.14 -3.92 -7.58
C SER A 61 -13.35 -4.35 -8.81
N ASP A 62 -12.23 -3.67 -9.15
CA ASP A 62 -11.43 -3.95 -10.35
C ASP A 62 -10.40 -5.07 -10.14
N PHE A 63 -10.26 -5.54 -8.90
CA PHE A 63 -9.32 -6.59 -8.52
C PHE A 63 -9.97 -7.61 -7.60
N GLU A 64 -9.53 -8.85 -7.71
CA GLU A 64 -9.83 -9.94 -6.78
C GLU A 64 -8.74 -9.99 -5.70
N VAL A 65 -9.12 -9.97 -4.42
CA VAL A 65 -8.20 -10.20 -3.31
C VAL A 65 -7.92 -11.71 -3.23
N VAL A 66 -6.74 -12.13 -3.68
CA VAL A 66 -6.39 -13.57 -3.75
C VAL A 66 -5.61 -14.05 -2.52
N ASN A 67 -4.99 -13.13 -1.79
CA ASN A 67 -4.29 -13.45 -0.54
C ASN A 67 -4.23 -12.24 0.39
N LYS A 68 -4.21 -12.51 1.68
CA LYS A 68 -4.01 -11.53 2.74
C LYS A 68 -2.98 -12.06 3.74
N ARG A 69 -1.92 -11.31 3.97
CA ARG A 69 -0.86 -11.63 4.92
C ARG A 69 -0.70 -10.49 5.89
N VAL A 70 -0.48 -10.82 7.15
CA VAL A 70 -0.29 -9.86 8.22
C VAL A 70 1.09 -10.04 8.82
N GLU A 71 1.77 -8.93 9.03
CA GLU A 71 3.04 -8.86 9.75
C GLU A 71 2.95 -7.82 10.85
N SER A 72 3.50 -8.14 12.01
CA SER A 72 3.65 -7.19 13.11
C SER A 72 5.10 -7.13 13.54
N GLU A 73 5.61 -5.92 13.74
CA GLU A 73 6.97 -5.64 14.17
C GLU A 73 6.91 -4.73 15.39
N LEU A 74 7.64 -5.11 16.44
CA LEU A 74 7.82 -4.28 17.62
C LEU A 74 9.25 -3.74 17.60
N SER A 75 9.38 -2.41 17.58
CA SER A 75 10.68 -1.74 17.68
C SER A 75 10.84 -1.19 19.10
N ASP A 76 11.78 -1.77 19.84
CA ASP A 76 12.12 -1.33 21.18
C ASP A 76 13.39 -0.48 21.08
N LYS A 77 13.32 0.80 21.38
CA LYS A 77 14.47 1.69 21.47
C LYS A 77 14.72 2.04 22.91
N GLU A 78 15.96 1.94 23.32
CA GLU A 78 16.38 2.36 24.67
C GLU A 78 15.89 3.80 24.93
N ASN A 79 15.09 3.98 26.00
CA ASN A 79 14.54 5.26 26.50
C ASN A 79 13.38 5.89 25.67
N GLU A 80 12.79 5.19 24.71
CA GLU A 80 11.56 5.62 24.01
C GLU A 80 10.43 4.62 24.25
N SER A 81 9.17 5.06 24.15
CA SER A 81 8.03 4.13 24.14
C SER A 81 8.16 3.15 22.96
N PRO A 82 7.94 1.84 23.18
CA PRO A 82 8.05 0.87 22.10
C PRO A 82 7.02 1.19 21.00
N ILE A 83 7.49 1.19 19.75
CA ILE A 83 6.66 1.45 18.57
C ILE A 83 6.25 0.12 17.97
N SER A 84 4.95 -0.04 17.72
CA SER A 84 4.39 -1.15 16.98
C SER A 84 4.12 -0.76 15.54
N LYS A 85 4.59 -1.59 14.60
CA LYS A 85 4.23 -1.52 13.19
C LYS A 85 3.42 -2.73 12.83
N TYR A 86 2.25 -2.49 12.21
CA TYR A 86 1.35 -3.53 11.77
C TYR A 86 1.11 -3.37 10.28
N ARG A 87 1.47 -4.38 9.48
CA ARG A 87 1.35 -4.36 8.02
C ARG A 87 0.40 -5.43 7.54
N ILE A 88 -0.54 -5.04 6.70
CA ILE A 88 -1.42 -5.96 5.99
C ILE A 88 -1.05 -5.90 4.51
N PHE A 89 -0.69 -7.04 3.94
CA PHE A 89 -0.39 -7.21 2.53
C PHE A 89 -1.59 -7.84 1.84
N TYR A 90 -2.22 -7.11 0.94
CA TYR A 90 -3.28 -7.63 0.08
C TYR A 90 -2.69 -7.95 -1.28
N THR A 91 -2.71 -9.22 -1.68
CA THR A 91 -2.33 -9.64 -3.03
C THR A 91 -3.56 -9.51 -3.93
N LEU A 92 -3.50 -8.59 -4.90
CA LEU A 92 -4.60 -8.24 -5.77
C LEU A 92 -4.35 -8.75 -7.19
N LYS A 93 -5.30 -9.51 -7.73
CA LYS A 93 -5.30 -10.02 -9.10
C LYS A 93 -6.24 -9.18 -9.96
N PRO A 94 -5.78 -8.62 -11.11
CA PRO A 94 -6.64 -7.81 -11.95
C PRO A 94 -7.76 -8.65 -12.60
N ILE A 95 -9.00 -8.20 -12.50
CA ILE A 95 -10.16 -8.84 -13.13
C ILE A 95 -10.18 -8.50 -14.64
N GLY A 96 -9.82 -7.27 -15.00
CA GLY A 96 -9.85 -6.75 -16.35
C GLY A 96 -8.48 -6.43 -16.96
N LYS A 97 -8.50 -5.66 -18.04
CA LYS A 97 -7.35 -5.04 -18.71
C LYS A 97 -7.64 -3.57 -18.98
N GLY A 98 -6.60 -2.78 -19.22
CA GLY A 98 -6.71 -1.34 -19.44
C GLY A 98 -6.35 -0.53 -18.23
N LYS A 99 -7.03 0.57 -17.99
CA LYS A 99 -6.87 1.38 -16.79
C LYS A 99 -7.83 0.85 -15.72
N LEU A 100 -7.30 0.21 -14.73
CA LEU A 100 -8.01 -0.25 -13.53
C LEU A 100 -7.66 0.67 -12.36
N LYS A 101 -8.50 0.69 -11.33
CA LYS A 101 -8.26 1.50 -10.16
C LYS A 101 -8.54 0.76 -8.86
N ILE A 102 -7.71 1.03 -7.87
CA ILE A 102 -8.05 0.80 -6.47
C ILE A 102 -8.67 2.13 -6.01
N PRO A 103 -9.95 2.17 -5.66
CA PRO A 103 -10.61 3.40 -5.24
C PRO A 103 -10.04 3.91 -3.92
N GLU A 104 -10.49 5.05 -3.45
CA GLU A 104 -10.29 5.46 -2.06
C GLU A 104 -10.82 4.38 -1.13
N LEU A 105 -10.01 3.94 -0.18
CA LEU A 105 -10.33 2.85 0.73
C LEU A 105 -10.33 3.36 2.17
N GLU A 106 -11.31 2.91 2.96
CA GLU A 106 -11.37 3.16 4.38
C GLU A 106 -10.53 2.12 5.13
N ALA A 107 -9.46 2.58 5.76
CA ALA A 107 -8.67 1.77 6.69
C ALA A 107 -9.25 1.94 8.10
N ARG A 108 -9.63 0.83 8.72
CA ARG A 108 -10.29 0.83 10.03
C ARG A 108 -9.38 0.29 11.11
N TYR A 109 -9.36 0.99 12.23
CA TYR A 109 -8.65 0.58 13.43
C TYR A 109 -9.36 1.09 14.69
N TYR A 110 -8.99 0.55 15.84
CA TYR A 110 -9.48 0.98 17.14
C TYR A 110 -8.33 1.50 17.97
N GLU A 111 -8.46 2.70 18.52
CA GLU A 111 -7.60 3.20 19.58
C GLU A 111 -7.99 2.52 20.89
N ILE A 112 -6.99 2.01 21.61
CA ILE A 112 -7.18 1.39 22.94
C ILE A 112 -6.87 2.45 23.98
N ARG A 113 -7.92 2.94 24.65
CA ARG A 113 -7.76 3.90 25.73
C ARG A 113 -8.00 3.19 27.08
N ASN A 114 -6.98 3.15 27.90
CA ASN A 114 -7.07 2.62 29.25
C ASN A 114 -7.56 3.73 30.19
N ASP A 115 -8.85 3.72 30.49
CA ASP A 115 -9.39 4.54 31.57
C ASP A 115 -9.05 3.88 32.91
N ASN A 116 -8.91 4.68 33.98
CA ASN A 116 -8.52 4.26 35.34
C ASN A 116 -9.39 3.14 35.97
N ASN A 117 -10.39 2.62 35.26
CA ASN A 117 -11.35 1.62 35.71
C ASN A 117 -11.09 0.19 35.18
N TYR A 118 -9.89 -0.12 34.70
CA TYR A 118 -9.53 -1.46 34.17
C TYR A 118 -10.35 -1.92 32.95
N ILE A 119 -11.15 -1.07 32.34
CA ILE A 119 -11.92 -1.39 31.13
C ILE A 119 -11.22 -0.67 29.97
N ALA A 120 -10.69 -1.45 29.02
CA ALA A 120 -10.14 -0.89 27.77
C ALA A 120 -11.31 -0.43 26.89
N ASN A 121 -11.40 0.87 26.66
CA ASN A 121 -12.36 1.42 25.70
C ASN A 121 -11.74 1.38 24.30
N LEU A 122 -12.46 0.78 23.34
CA LEU A 122 -12.10 0.73 21.94
C LEU A 122 -12.81 1.87 21.21
N ILE A 123 -12.02 2.84 20.74
CA ILE A 123 -12.55 3.99 20.00
C ILE A 123 -12.30 3.71 18.50
N PRO A 124 -13.35 3.59 17.68
CA PRO A 124 -13.21 3.33 16.26
C PRO A 124 -12.68 4.56 15.53
N HIS A 125 -11.74 4.35 14.61
CA HIS A 125 -11.21 5.34 13.70
C HIS A 125 -11.24 4.81 12.26
N GLU A 126 -11.44 5.72 11.31
CA GLU A 126 -11.43 5.46 9.88
C GLU A 126 -10.50 6.47 9.20
N GLU A 127 -9.54 5.96 8.42
CA GLU A 127 -8.63 6.79 7.61
C GLU A 127 -8.83 6.48 6.13
N ILE A 128 -8.92 7.52 5.31
CA ILE A 128 -9.14 7.39 3.87
C ILE A 128 -7.79 7.26 3.16
N MET A 129 -7.58 6.12 2.52
CA MET A 129 -6.41 5.85 1.70
C MET A 129 -6.61 6.37 0.28
N GLU A 130 -5.54 6.90 -0.32
CA GLU A 130 -5.56 7.45 -1.67
C GLU A 130 -5.98 6.43 -2.75
N GLU A 131 -6.63 6.93 -3.82
CA GLU A 131 -6.91 6.16 -5.03
C GLU A 131 -5.60 5.86 -5.79
N TYR A 132 -5.48 4.64 -6.31
CA TYR A 132 -4.38 4.23 -7.19
C TYR A 132 -4.89 3.82 -8.57
N GLN A 133 -4.28 4.36 -9.63
CA GLN A 133 -4.53 3.95 -11.01
C GLN A 133 -3.46 2.97 -11.47
N ILE A 134 -3.88 1.80 -11.97
CA ILE A 134 -3.02 0.72 -12.43
C ILE A 134 -3.31 0.46 -13.91
N ARG A 135 -2.25 0.41 -14.73
CA ARG A 135 -2.38 0.04 -16.14
C ARG A 135 -2.09 -1.45 -16.32
N VAL A 136 -3.09 -2.18 -16.79
CA VAL A 136 -3.03 -3.63 -17.00
C VAL A 136 -3.00 -3.96 -18.49
N PHE A 137 -1.89 -4.56 -18.94
CA PHE A 137 -1.72 -5.01 -20.33
C PHE A 137 -2.21 -6.46 -20.49
N GLY A 138 -2.92 -6.71 -21.60
CA GLY A 138 -3.34 -8.06 -21.98
C GLY A 138 -2.27 -8.83 -22.78
N TYR A 139 -2.49 -10.13 -22.95
CA TYR A 139 -1.65 -10.99 -23.79
C TYR A 139 -1.46 -10.49 -25.24
N PRO A 140 -2.50 -9.96 -25.94
CA PRO A 140 -2.32 -9.50 -27.32
C PRO A 140 -1.25 -8.43 -27.49
N PHE A 141 -1.08 -7.55 -26.50
CA PHE A 141 -0.05 -6.52 -26.55
C PHE A 141 1.37 -7.12 -26.54
N LEU A 142 1.62 -8.11 -25.67
CA LEU A 142 2.92 -8.77 -25.60
C LEU A 142 3.25 -9.51 -26.89
N ILE A 143 2.27 -10.23 -27.45
CA ILE A 143 2.42 -10.97 -28.72
C ILE A 143 2.74 -10.00 -29.86
N ALA A 144 2.00 -8.89 -29.98
CA ALA A 144 2.24 -7.89 -31.00
C ALA A 144 3.67 -7.32 -30.91
N THR A 145 4.11 -6.94 -29.73
CA THR A 145 5.48 -6.40 -29.51
C THR A 145 6.56 -7.42 -29.88
N ILE A 146 6.41 -8.69 -29.50
CA ILE A 146 7.36 -9.75 -29.86
C ILE A 146 7.38 -9.94 -31.38
N THR A 147 6.21 -9.94 -32.03
CA THR A 147 6.10 -10.12 -33.48
C THR A 147 6.76 -8.96 -34.22
N GLU A 148 6.56 -7.73 -33.81
CA GLU A 148 7.24 -6.56 -34.39
C GLU A 148 8.75 -6.62 -34.25
N CYS A 149 9.28 -6.97 -33.08
CA CYS A 149 10.71 -7.15 -32.86
C CYS A 149 11.30 -8.25 -33.76
N LEU A 150 10.57 -9.36 -33.97
CA LEU A 150 10.99 -10.48 -34.79
C LEU A 150 11.04 -10.08 -36.28
N ILE A 151 10.04 -9.32 -36.76
CA ILE A 151 10.02 -8.78 -38.13
C ILE A 151 11.21 -7.85 -38.37
N ILE A 152 11.48 -6.92 -37.46
CA ILE A 152 12.62 -6.01 -37.57
C ILE A 152 13.94 -6.80 -37.61
N PHE A 153 14.09 -7.79 -36.76
CA PHE A 153 15.29 -8.64 -36.75
C PHE A 153 15.47 -9.38 -38.09
N LEU A 154 14.42 -9.94 -38.65
CA LEU A 154 14.47 -10.62 -39.96
C LEU A 154 14.87 -9.65 -41.08
N ILE A 155 14.30 -8.45 -41.12
CA ILE A 155 14.65 -7.43 -42.13
C ILE A 155 16.16 -7.10 -42.04
N VAL A 156 16.66 -6.81 -40.85
CA VAL A 156 18.09 -6.49 -40.63
C VAL A 156 18.97 -7.66 -41.04
N PHE A 157 18.58 -8.90 -40.72
CA PHE A 157 19.32 -10.09 -41.07
C PHE A 157 19.41 -10.28 -42.60
N PHE A 158 18.29 -10.13 -43.31
CA PHE A 158 18.28 -10.27 -44.79
C PHE A 158 19.05 -9.17 -45.48
N VAL A 159 18.94 -7.92 -45.03
CA VAL A 159 19.73 -6.79 -45.56
C VAL A 159 21.25 -7.05 -45.35
N TYR A 160 21.64 -7.46 -44.17
CA TYR A 160 23.02 -7.81 -43.86
C TYR A 160 23.53 -8.93 -44.77
N ARG A 161 22.75 -9.99 -44.98
CA ARG A 161 23.10 -11.11 -45.85
C ARG A 161 23.25 -10.67 -47.32
N ALA A 162 22.34 -9.83 -47.83
CA ALA A 162 22.39 -9.28 -49.17
C ALA A 162 23.65 -8.45 -49.41
N ILE A 163 24.03 -7.56 -48.48
CA ILE A 163 25.25 -6.74 -48.56
C ILE A 163 26.51 -7.64 -48.55
N LYS A 164 26.54 -8.68 -47.72
CA LYS A 164 27.65 -9.60 -47.65
C LYS A 164 27.82 -10.40 -48.94
N SER A 165 26.71 -10.84 -49.58
CA SER A 165 26.72 -11.58 -50.84
C SER A 165 27.22 -10.75 -52.05
N GLN A 166 27.13 -9.43 -52.00
CA GLN A 166 27.67 -8.55 -53.06
C GLN A 166 29.14 -8.24 -52.92
N ARG A 167 29.78 -8.60 -51.82
CA ARG A 167 31.18 -8.37 -51.54
C ARG A 167 32.09 -9.59 -51.76
N THR A 168 31.49 -10.72 -52.08
CA THR A 168 32.14 -11.98 -52.53
C THR A 168 32.01 -12.17 -54.00
#